data_86a34427db62399781276d289cc05504
#
_entry.id   86a34427db62399781276d289cc05504
#
_cell.length_a   1.000
_cell.length_b   1.000
_cell.length_c   1.000
_cell.angle_alpha   90.00
_cell.angle_beta   90.00
_cell.angle_gamma   90.00
#
_symmetry.space_group_name_H-M   'P 1'
#
loop_
_entity.id
_entity.type
_entity.pdbx_description
1 polymer ?
#
loop_
_entity_poly.entity_id
_entity_poly.type
_entity_poly.pdbx_seq_one_letter_code
_entity_poly.pdbx_strand_id
1 'polypeptide(L)'
;MNMKTKHHPIRTILLSLLILLLLVLVVFVGFYFTRLQTIQSIEQITDYDDGYNLYRMNVQYDYSLDRVIAYGITDNQTMLDAILKEALPLLPVNMKVPNYGCTAFTLTDTDGSVHMGRNYDFKRDTSAMLVYCAPKDGYRSVAFAALDNVGANIPDESLKKK
;
A
#
# COMPACT_ATOMS: atom_id res chain seq x y z
N MET A 1 21.85 25.31 -53.92
CA MET A 1 21.53 23.88 -54.01
C MET A 1 20.65 23.55 -52.82
N ASN A 2 19.33 23.54 -52.98
CA ASN A 2 18.37 23.40 -51.87
C ASN A 2 18.03 21.92 -51.72
N MET A 3 18.66 21.24 -50.75
CA MET A 3 18.30 19.86 -50.41
C MET A 3 16.98 19.86 -49.63
N LYS A 4 15.87 19.61 -50.34
CA LYS A 4 14.60 19.29 -49.73
C LYS A 4 14.72 17.95 -49.00
N THR A 5 14.83 17.96 -47.70
CA THR A 5 14.74 16.76 -46.85
C THR A 5 13.38 16.10 -47.10
N LYS A 6 13.36 14.93 -47.72
CA LYS A 6 12.14 14.10 -47.87
C LYS A 6 11.67 13.68 -46.48
N HIS A 7 10.70 14.37 -45.92
CA HIS A 7 10.02 13.92 -44.71
C HIS A 7 9.28 12.62 -45.06
N HIS A 8 9.69 11.52 -44.40
CA HIS A 8 8.95 10.26 -44.43
C HIS A 8 7.91 10.30 -43.35
N PRO A 9 6.63 10.60 -43.61
CA PRO A 9 5.61 10.83 -42.62
C PRO A 9 5.42 9.59 -41.71
N ILE A 10 5.55 8.38 -42.26
CA ILE A 10 5.44 7.12 -41.51
C ILE A 10 6.54 7.02 -40.44
N ARG A 11 7.78 7.40 -40.76
CA ARG A 11 8.90 7.36 -39.84
C ARG A 11 8.68 8.35 -38.66
N THR A 12 8.16 9.53 -38.95
CA THR A 12 7.84 10.55 -37.93
C THR A 12 6.72 10.09 -37.02
N ILE A 13 5.68 9.46 -37.59
CA ILE A 13 4.56 8.89 -36.79
C ILE A 13 5.07 7.78 -35.90
N LEU A 14 5.87 6.85 -36.41
CA LEU A 14 6.42 5.76 -35.60
C LEU A 14 7.33 6.27 -34.49
N LEU A 15 8.15 7.29 -34.77
CA LEU A 15 9.02 7.88 -33.76
C LEU A 15 8.21 8.57 -32.65
N SER A 16 7.15 9.33 -33.02
CA SER A 16 6.28 9.98 -32.03
C SER A 16 5.51 8.97 -31.18
N LEU A 17 5.06 7.86 -31.74
CA LEU A 17 4.42 6.77 -30.99
C LEU A 17 5.42 6.09 -30.03
N LEU A 18 6.64 5.88 -30.45
CA LEU A 18 7.69 5.32 -29.59
C LEU A 18 8.01 6.25 -28.42
N ILE A 19 8.14 7.55 -28.68
CA ILE A 19 8.37 8.56 -27.62
C ILE A 19 7.21 8.57 -26.64
N LEU A 20 5.96 8.56 -27.13
CA LEU A 20 4.78 8.51 -26.27
C LEU A 20 4.78 7.24 -25.40
N LEU A 21 5.08 6.08 -25.98
CA LEU A 21 5.17 4.82 -25.25
C LEU A 21 6.24 4.87 -24.15
N LEU A 22 7.41 5.43 -24.46
CA LEU A 22 8.49 5.61 -23.48
C LEU A 22 8.08 6.56 -22.33
N LEU A 23 7.39 7.64 -22.65
CA LEU A 23 6.87 8.57 -21.61
C LEU A 23 5.87 7.87 -20.68
N VAL A 24 4.93 7.10 -21.24
CA VAL A 24 3.98 6.31 -20.46
C VAL A 24 4.70 5.30 -19.57
N LEU A 25 5.71 4.62 -20.11
CA LEU A 25 6.51 3.67 -19.34
C LEU A 25 7.25 4.35 -18.17
N VAL A 26 7.87 5.52 -18.40
CA VAL A 26 8.55 6.28 -17.34
C VAL A 26 7.60 6.68 -16.23
N VAL A 27 6.40 7.17 -16.59
CA VAL A 27 5.36 7.52 -15.60
C VAL A 27 4.92 6.29 -14.81
N PHE A 28 4.69 5.17 -15.49
CA PHE A 28 4.30 3.91 -14.86
C PHE A 28 5.37 3.40 -13.89
N VAL A 29 6.63 3.37 -14.31
CA VAL A 29 7.76 2.96 -13.46
C VAL A 29 7.88 3.88 -12.25
N GLY A 30 7.84 5.21 -12.45
CA GLY A 30 7.90 6.19 -11.36
C GLY A 30 6.77 6.02 -10.34
N PHE A 31 5.56 5.73 -10.84
CA PHE A 31 4.39 5.51 -10.00
C PHE A 31 4.53 4.24 -9.14
N TYR A 32 5.00 3.13 -9.70
CA TYR A 32 5.17 1.88 -8.95
C TYR A 32 6.45 1.84 -8.11
N PHE A 33 7.41 2.71 -8.40
CA PHE A 33 8.66 2.79 -7.64
C PHE A 33 8.43 3.07 -6.15
N THR A 34 7.57 4.03 -5.82
CA THR A 34 7.25 4.38 -4.41
C THR A 34 6.52 3.25 -3.68
N ARG A 35 5.76 2.43 -4.41
CA ARG A 35 5.10 1.24 -3.86
C ARG A 35 6.09 0.13 -3.58
N LEU A 36 7.06 -0.05 -4.46
CA LEU A 36 8.18 -0.95 -4.23
C LEU A 36 9.01 -0.51 -3.01
N GLN A 37 9.29 0.78 -2.88
CA GLN A 37 9.96 1.34 -1.71
C GLN A 37 9.16 1.10 -0.41
N THR A 38 7.82 1.15 -0.47
CA THR A 38 6.96 0.80 0.68
C THR A 38 7.20 -0.65 1.10
N ILE A 39 7.19 -1.60 0.16
CA ILE A 39 7.48 -3.01 0.45
C ILE A 39 8.91 -3.18 0.97
N GLN A 40 9.86 -2.48 0.39
CA GLN A 40 11.27 -2.52 0.82
C GLN A 40 11.51 -1.92 2.22
N SER A 41 10.57 -1.11 2.71
CA SER A 41 10.62 -0.54 4.06
C SER A 41 10.18 -1.50 5.16
N ILE A 42 9.71 -2.71 4.80
CA ILE A 42 9.28 -3.70 5.79
C ILE A 42 10.50 -4.16 6.59
N GLU A 43 10.38 -4.06 7.90
CA GLU A 43 11.42 -4.41 8.86
C GLU A 43 10.82 -5.22 10.01
N GLN A 44 11.47 -6.29 10.38
CA GLN A 44 11.10 -7.10 11.54
C GLN A 44 11.53 -6.38 12.83
N ILE A 45 10.60 -6.23 13.79
CA ILE A 45 10.85 -5.56 15.08
C ILE A 45 11.15 -6.58 16.17
N THR A 46 10.46 -7.73 16.15
CA THR A 46 10.62 -8.79 17.16
C THR A 46 11.14 -10.06 16.52
N ASP A 47 11.72 -10.93 17.34
CA ASP A 47 12.17 -12.26 16.93
C ASP A 47 11.71 -13.27 17.99
N TYR A 48 10.47 -13.73 17.84
CA TYR A 48 9.86 -14.69 18.75
C TYR A 48 10.10 -16.13 18.27
N ASP A 49 10.21 -17.05 19.23
CA ASP A 49 10.52 -18.47 18.95
C ASP A 49 9.45 -19.17 18.09
N ASP A 50 8.19 -18.74 18.19
CA ASP A 50 7.08 -19.29 17.40
C ASP A 50 7.05 -18.78 15.96
N GLY A 51 7.91 -17.82 15.62
CA GLY A 51 8.04 -17.25 14.28
C GLY A 51 6.96 -16.21 13.92
N TYR A 52 5.98 -15.95 14.80
CA TYR A 52 4.95 -14.92 14.58
C TYR A 52 5.44 -13.58 15.12
N ASN A 53 5.91 -12.74 14.25
CA ASN A 53 6.66 -11.54 14.61
C ASN A 53 5.89 -10.25 14.35
N LEU A 54 6.34 -9.19 15.00
CA LEU A 54 5.92 -7.83 14.73
C LEU A 54 6.85 -7.22 13.69
N TYR A 55 6.24 -6.65 12.66
CA TYR A 55 6.92 -5.92 11.59
C TYR A 55 6.52 -4.45 11.61
N ARG A 56 7.29 -3.61 10.95
CA ARG A 56 6.87 -2.26 10.59
C ARG A 56 7.01 -2.03 9.10
N MET A 57 6.19 -1.12 8.57
CA MET A 57 6.22 -0.69 7.18
C MET A 57 5.96 0.81 7.12
N ASN A 58 6.69 1.53 6.28
CA ASN A 58 6.47 2.94 6.01
C ASN A 58 5.86 3.11 4.62
N VAL A 59 4.66 3.67 4.53
CA VAL A 59 4.02 3.97 3.25
C VAL A 59 4.76 5.13 2.59
N GLN A 60 5.38 4.87 1.43
CA GLN A 60 6.21 5.82 0.69
C GLN A 60 5.47 6.49 -0.47
N TYR A 61 4.28 6.03 -0.81
CA TYR A 61 3.45 6.66 -1.84
C TYR A 61 2.39 7.55 -1.22
N ASP A 62 2.03 8.58 -1.96
CA ASP A 62 0.93 9.46 -1.59
C ASP A 62 -0.42 8.82 -1.92
N TYR A 63 -1.39 8.99 -1.04
CA TYR A 63 -2.76 8.50 -1.21
C TYR A 63 -3.74 9.58 -0.76
N SER A 64 -4.97 9.53 -1.28
CA SER A 64 -6.02 10.49 -0.92
C SER A 64 -7.14 9.78 -0.20
N LEU A 65 -7.40 10.21 1.04
CA LEU A 65 -8.54 9.71 1.81
C LEU A 65 -9.87 10.05 1.12
N ASP A 66 -9.98 11.23 0.51
CA ASP A 66 -11.17 11.63 -0.23
C ASP A 66 -11.45 10.69 -1.41
N ARG A 67 -10.42 10.25 -2.13
CA ARG A 67 -10.59 9.25 -3.19
C ARG A 67 -11.05 7.90 -2.61
N VAL A 68 -10.47 7.46 -1.50
CA VAL A 68 -10.88 6.22 -0.83
C VAL A 68 -12.35 6.29 -0.41
N ILE A 69 -12.79 7.41 0.18
CA ILE A 69 -14.18 7.63 0.56
C ILE A 69 -15.10 7.68 -0.67
N ALA A 70 -14.67 8.32 -1.75
CA ALA A 70 -15.43 8.43 -3.00
C ALA A 70 -15.70 7.08 -3.69
N TYR A 71 -15.00 6.02 -3.34
CA TYR A 71 -15.33 4.65 -3.81
C TYR A 71 -16.66 4.12 -3.26
N GLY A 72 -17.27 4.76 -2.26
CA GLY A 72 -18.55 4.37 -1.70
C GLY A 72 -18.43 3.19 -0.75
N ILE A 73 -17.73 3.38 0.36
CA ILE A 73 -17.51 2.36 1.38
C ILE A 73 -18.81 2.13 2.16
N THR A 74 -19.33 0.91 2.11
CA THR A 74 -20.55 0.49 2.81
C THR A 74 -20.31 -0.65 3.81
N ASP A 75 -19.21 -1.39 3.65
CA ASP A 75 -18.83 -2.52 4.48
C ASP A 75 -17.30 -2.76 4.43
N ASN A 76 -16.83 -3.77 5.15
CA ASN A 76 -15.41 -4.10 5.21
C ASN A 76 -14.83 -4.56 3.86
N GLN A 77 -15.64 -5.21 3.01
CA GLN A 77 -15.16 -5.65 1.69
C GLN A 77 -14.95 -4.45 0.78
N THR A 78 -15.93 -3.54 0.69
CA THR A 78 -15.82 -2.31 -0.11
C THR A 78 -14.71 -1.40 0.39
N MET A 79 -14.43 -1.38 1.70
CA MET A 79 -13.29 -0.67 2.27
C MET A 79 -11.97 -1.28 1.79
N LEU A 80 -11.81 -2.59 1.86
CA LEU A 80 -10.61 -3.28 1.37
C LEU A 80 -10.41 -3.04 -0.13
N ASP A 81 -11.46 -3.15 -0.93
CA ASP A 81 -11.42 -2.92 -2.37
C ASP A 81 -10.99 -1.47 -2.70
N ALA A 82 -11.50 -0.49 -1.94
CA ALA A 82 -11.10 0.91 -2.08
C ALA A 82 -9.62 1.13 -1.77
N ILE A 83 -9.12 0.54 -0.67
CA ILE A 83 -7.70 0.58 -0.29
C ILE A 83 -6.82 -0.06 -1.37
N LEU A 84 -7.21 -1.22 -1.88
CA LEU A 84 -6.46 -1.91 -2.93
C LEU A 84 -6.43 -1.11 -4.23
N LYS A 85 -7.53 -0.50 -4.63
CA LYS A 85 -7.58 0.39 -5.81
C LYS A 85 -6.70 1.62 -5.66
N GLU A 86 -6.61 2.19 -4.46
CA GLU A 86 -5.72 3.33 -4.18
C GLU A 86 -4.25 2.92 -4.14
N ALA A 87 -3.96 1.78 -3.51
CA ALA A 87 -2.59 1.28 -3.36
C ALA A 87 -2.02 0.72 -4.67
N LEU A 88 -2.83 -0.04 -5.41
CA LEU A 88 -2.43 -0.80 -6.60
C LEU A 88 -3.38 -0.55 -7.78
N PRO A 89 -3.58 0.70 -8.20
CA PRO A 89 -4.44 1.00 -9.34
C PRO A 89 -3.94 0.27 -10.59
N LEU A 90 -4.86 -0.13 -11.45
CA LEU A 90 -4.63 -0.88 -12.69
C LEU A 90 -4.23 -2.36 -12.50
N LEU A 91 -3.95 -2.82 -11.28
CA LEU A 91 -3.73 -4.24 -11.04
C LEU A 91 -5.05 -4.91 -10.61
N PRO A 92 -5.44 -6.02 -11.23
CA PRO A 92 -6.65 -6.75 -10.89
C PRO A 92 -6.42 -7.59 -9.60
N VAL A 93 -6.18 -6.90 -8.48
CA VAL A 93 -6.04 -7.55 -7.17
C VAL A 93 -7.41 -7.72 -6.56
N ASN A 94 -7.76 -8.94 -6.22
CA ASN A 94 -9.03 -9.27 -5.57
C ASN A 94 -8.74 -10.06 -4.29
N MET A 95 -9.09 -9.47 -3.14
CA MET A 95 -8.89 -10.07 -1.82
C MET A 95 -10.23 -10.13 -1.10
N LYS A 96 -10.48 -11.22 -0.41
CA LYS A 96 -11.68 -11.35 0.43
C LYS A 96 -11.33 -10.95 1.86
N VAL A 97 -12.21 -10.13 2.45
CA VAL A 97 -12.13 -9.81 3.88
C VAL A 97 -12.45 -11.06 4.69
N PRO A 98 -11.55 -11.51 5.57
CA PRO A 98 -11.86 -12.59 6.50
C PRO A 98 -12.88 -12.14 7.55
N ASN A 99 -13.63 -13.10 8.10
CA ASN A 99 -14.46 -12.84 9.26
C ASN A 99 -13.58 -12.66 10.49
N TYR A 100 -13.56 -11.46 11.05
CA TYR A 100 -12.84 -11.15 12.28
C TYR A 100 -13.67 -10.26 13.19
N GLY A 101 -13.47 -10.39 14.50
CA GLY A 101 -13.96 -9.50 15.51
C GLY A 101 -12.81 -8.69 16.10
N CYS A 102 -13.03 -7.43 16.38
CA CYS A 102 -12.06 -6.58 17.05
C CYS A 102 -12.81 -5.59 17.94
N THR A 103 -12.21 -5.28 19.08
CA THR A 103 -12.65 -4.17 19.93
C THR A 103 -11.59 -3.08 19.91
N ALA A 104 -11.99 -1.85 19.66
CA ALA A 104 -11.10 -0.70 19.75
C ALA A 104 -11.76 0.38 20.61
N PHE A 105 -10.95 1.11 21.36
CA PHE A 105 -11.39 2.24 22.16
C PHE A 105 -10.34 3.34 22.18
N THR A 106 -10.78 4.56 22.41
CA THR A 106 -9.91 5.70 22.65
C THR A 106 -10.15 6.25 24.04
N LEU A 107 -9.09 6.65 24.71
CA LEU A 107 -9.13 7.33 26.02
C LEU A 107 -8.38 8.64 25.88
N THR A 108 -8.92 9.68 26.47
CA THR A 108 -8.23 10.97 26.59
C THR A 108 -7.75 11.12 28.04
N ASP A 109 -6.48 11.32 28.24
CA ASP A 109 -5.87 11.56 29.54
C ASP A 109 -6.14 13.00 30.00
N THR A 110 -5.89 13.27 31.30
CA THR A 110 -6.08 14.57 31.91
C THR A 110 -5.20 15.68 31.34
N ASP A 111 -4.08 15.32 30.68
CA ASP A 111 -3.19 16.23 29.96
C ASP A 111 -3.62 16.50 28.51
N GLY A 112 -4.72 15.87 28.06
CA GLY A 112 -5.23 15.95 26.69
C GLY A 112 -4.60 14.95 25.72
N SER A 113 -3.71 14.07 26.18
CA SER A 113 -3.15 12.99 25.35
C SER A 113 -4.22 11.98 25.02
N VAL A 114 -4.27 11.57 23.75
CA VAL A 114 -5.23 10.55 23.28
C VAL A 114 -4.51 9.22 23.11
N HIS A 115 -5.00 8.20 23.78
CA HIS A 115 -4.53 6.83 23.72
C HIS A 115 -5.54 5.95 22.99
N MET A 116 -5.07 5.10 22.09
CA MET A 116 -5.90 4.08 21.43
C MET A 116 -5.51 2.71 21.96
N GLY A 117 -6.49 1.96 22.45
CA GLY A 117 -6.36 0.55 22.76
C GLY A 117 -7.12 -0.29 21.74
N ARG A 118 -6.59 -1.46 21.41
CA ARG A 118 -7.23 -2.41 20.51
C ARG A 118 -7.00 -3.82 20.99
N ASN A 119 -8.08 -4.62 20.98
CA ASN A 119 -8.01 -6.06 21.10
C ASN A 119 -8.24 -6.71 19.72
N TYR A 120 -7.48 -7.76 19.43
CA TYR A 120 -7.59 -8.54 18.19
C TYR A 120 -8.16 -9.92 18.55
N ASP A 121 -9.46 -10.09 18.28
CA ASP A 121 -10.22 -11.26 18.69
C ASP A 121 -10.28 -12.30 17.55
N PHE A 122 -9.13 -12.79 17.12
CA PHE A 122 -9.06 -13.79 16.06
C PHE A 122 -8.06 -14.89 16.42
N LYS A 123 -7.23 -15.33 15.50
CA LYS A 123 -6.23 -16.36 15.75
C LYS A 123 -5.07 -15.79 16.58
N ARG A 124 -4.51 -16.61 17.48
CA ARG A 124 -3.30 -16.24 18.22
C ARG A 124 -2.05 -16.33 17.37
N ASP A 125 -2.03 -17.29 16.43
CA ASP A 125 -0.90 -17.55 15.55
C ASP A 125 -0.95 -16.58 14.36
N THR A 126 -0.58 -15.34 14.58
CA THR A 126 -0.55 -14.32 13.55
C THR A 126 0.60 -13.35 13.76
N SER A 127 1.34 -13.10 12.70
CA SER A 127 2.26 -11.97 12.64
C SER A 127 1.49 -10.66 12.47
N ALA A 128 2.04 -9.58 12.97
CA ALA A 128 1.43 -8.27 12.89
C ALA A 128 2.36 -7.23 12.26
N MET A 129 1.78 -6.16 11.74
CA MET A 129 2.54 -5.08 11.12
C MET A 129 2.04 -3.72 11.60
N LEU A 130 2.95 -2.88 12.04
CA LEU A 130 2.74 -1.46 12.25
C LEU A 130 2.94 -0.74 10.91
N VAL A 131 1.89 -0.11 10.41
CA VAL A 131 1.89 0.61 9.13
C VAL A 131 1.90 2.11 9.43
N TYR A 132 3.01 2.76 9.12
CA TYR A 132 3.17 4.21 9.27
C TYR A 132 2.77 4.91 7.99
N CYS A 133 1.82 5.82 8.12
CA CYS A 133 1.24 6.57 7.00
C CYS A 133 1.47 8.07 7.21
N ALA A 134 1.95 8.75 6.19
CA ALA A 134 2.18 10.18 6.19
C ALA A 134 1.78 10.80 4.83
N PRO A 135 0.48 10.89 4.52
CA PRO A 135 0.01 11.50 3.28
C PRO A 135 0.39 12.98 3.24
N LYS A 136 0.52 13.56 2.05
CA LYS A 136 0.82 14.98 1.87
C LYS A 136 -0.30 15.87 2.41
N ASP A 137 -1.54 15.47 2.09
CA ASP A 137 -2.75 16.16 2.48
C ASP A 137 -3.51 15.32 3.52
N GLY A 138 -3.14 15.43 4.80
CA GLY A 138 -3.79 14.68 5.85
C GLY A 138 -2.94 14.48 7.10
N TYR A 139 -3.52 13.79 8.06
CA TYR A 139 -2.84 13.49 9.32
C TYR A 139 -1.93 12.27 9.19
N ARG A 140 -0.79 12.33 9.86
CA ARG A 140 0.03 11.15 10.07
C ARG A 140 -0.73 10.15 10.92
N SER A 141 -0.63 8.88 10.57
CA SER A 141 -1.30 7.81 11.30
C SER A 141 -0.43 6.57 11.41
N VAL A 142 -0.74 5.76 12.42
CA VAL A 142 -0.19 4.41 12.58
C VAL A 142 -1.35 3.45 12.58
N ALA A 143 -1.32 2.47 11.68
CA ALA A 143 -2.29 1.38 11.67
C ALA A 143 -1.62 0.09 12.16
N PHE A 144 -2.42 -0.77 12.78
CA PHE A 144 -2.01 -2.12 13.17
C PHE A 144 -2.74 -3.13 12.30
N ALA A 145 -2.00 -3.88 11.50
CA ALA A 145 -2.52 -4.89 10.59
C ALA A 145 -2.09 -6.29 11.02
N ALA A 146 -3.04 -7.23 11.04
CA ALA A 146 -2.74 -8.65 11.19
C ALA A 146 -2.46 -9.25 9.82
N LEU A 147 -1.35 -9.96 9.66
CA LEU A 147 -0.88 -10.43 8.35
C LEU A 147 -1.68 -11.61 7.81
N ASP A 148 -2.36 -12.37 8.67
CA ASP A 148 -3.30 -13.42 8.24
C ASP A 148 -4.49 -12.86 7.45
N ASN A 149 -4.91 -11.63 7.71
CA ASN A 149 -5.99 -10.96 6.98
C ASN A 149 -5.65 -10.72 5.50
N VAL A 150 -4.38 -10.66 5.17
CA VAL A 150 -3.90 -10.49 3.78
C VAL A 150 -3.27 -11.75 3.22
N GLY A 151 -3.44 -12.90 3.89
CA GLY A 151 -2.85 -14.18 3.47
C GLY A 151 -1.33 -14.22 3.55
N ALA A 152 -0.72 -13.28 4.28
CA ALA A 152 0.72 -13.15 4.47
C ALA A 152 1.19 -13.60 5.84
N ASN A 153 0.35 -14.34 6.56
CA ASN A 153 0.68 -14.90 7.87
C ASN A 153 1.54 -16.17 7.71
N ILE A 154 2.71 -16.01 7.17
CA ILE A 154 3.66 -17.10 7.06
C ILE A 154 4.71 -16.83 8.14
N PRO A 155 4.96 -17.81 9.06
CA PRO A 155 6.17 -17.80 9.88
C PRO A 155 7.32 -18.01 8.89
N ASP A 156 7.82 -16.96 8.28
CA ASP A 156 8.53 -17.12 7.04
C ASP A 156 9.95 -16.60 7.10
N GLU A 157 10.84 -17.50 6.73
CA GLU A 157 12.21 -17.17 6.38
C GLU A 157 12.32 -16.16 5.22
N SER A 158 11.29 -16.00 4.37
CA SER A 158 11.33 -15.07 3.23
C SER A 158 11.28 -13.60 3.66
N LEU A 159 10.62 -13.29 4.77
CA LEU A 159 10.63 -11.96 5.38
C LEU A 159 11.86 -11.74 6.29
N LYS A 160 12.54 -12.82 6.69
CA LYS A 160 13.77 -12.76 7.50
C LYS A 160 15.02 -12.40 6.69
N LYS A 161 14.94 -12.45 5.35
CA LYS A 161 16.08 -12.22 4.46
C LYS A 161 16.17 -10.75 4.03
N LYS A 162 16.36 -9.88 5.00
CA LYS A 162 16.88 -8.53 4.71
C LYS A 162 17.86 -8.10 5.79
#